data_95680b2aa11aa5ea4c416172c3d8257d
#
_entry.id   95680b2aa11aa5ea4c416172c3d8257d
#
_cell.length_a   1.000
_cell.length_b   1.000
_cell.length_c   1.000
_cell.angle_alpha   90.00
_cell.angle_beta   90.00
_cell.angle_gamma   90.00
#
_symmetry.space_group_name_H-M   'P 1'
#
loop_
_entity.id
_entity.type
_entity.pdbx_description
1 polymer ?
#
loop_
_entity_poly.entity_id
_entity_poly.type
_entity_poly.pdbx_seq_one_letter_code
_entity_poly.pdbx_strand_id
1 'polypeptide(L)'
;AQEVANEKKKKSGQPIPHFDKSAIGTILRESQRRAGRRGKLTLRLRELGGLVRVAGDLAVEDGSKFVTSQHVLDARNIAKPLEQQVADRMIERRLDYSLIVNEGVRVGRVNGLAVLGADSGMSDYSGIVLPVEALVTPSHKKGGEIFATGGLSEIAKESVTNVSAVIKKLTGKD
;
A
#
# COMPACT_ATOMS: atom_id res chain seq x y z
N ALA A 1 -3.46 24.74 -2.45
CA ALA A 1 -4.87 24.40 -2.72
C ALA A 1 -5.57 25.58 -3.42
N GLN A 2 -5.56 26.78 -2.83
CA GLN A 2 -6.26 27.95 -3.41
C GLN A 2 -5.73 28.35 -4.79
N GLU A 3 -4.44 28.22 -5.04
CA GLU A 3 -3.82 28.51 -6.32
C GLU A 3 -4.29 27.54 -7.42
N VAL A 4 -4.40 26.25 -7.08
CA VAL A 4 -4.95 25.21 -7.97
C VAL A 4 -6.43 25.48 -8.29
N ALA A 5 -7.22 25.89 -7.30
CA ALA A 5 -8.62 26.28 -7.50
C ALA A 5 -8.77 27.48 -8.44
N ASN A 6 -7.92 28.49 -8.27
CA ASN A 6 -7.92 29.68 -9.13
C ASN A 6 -7.49 29.35 -10.57
N GLU A 7 -6.50 28.47 -10.76
CA GLU A 7 -6.07 28.03 -12.09
C GLU A 7 -7.19 27.29 -12.83
N LYS A 8 -7.94 26.43 -12.11
CA LYS A 8 -9.04 25.68 -12.70
C LYS A 8 -10.23 26.54 -13.06
N LYS A 9 -10.56 27.55 -12.24
CA LYS A 9 -11.58 28.55 -12.57
C LYS A 9 -11.29 29.24 -13.90
N LYS A 10 -10.02 29.52 -14.20
CA LYS A 10 -9.62 30.14 -15.50
C LYS A 10 -9.84 29.18 -16.67
N LYS A 11 -9.72 27.86 -16.49
CA LYS A 11 -9.80 26.85 -17.57
C LYS A 11 -11.21 26.32 -17.81
N SER A 12 -12.02 26.12 -16.78
CA SER A 12 -13.32 25.46 -16.86
C SER A 12 -14.52 26.34 -16.59
N GLY A 13 -14.30 27.58 -16.17
CA GLY A 13 -15.38 28.51 -15.81
C GLY A 13 -16.11 28.21 -14.50
N GLN A 14 -15.94 27.02 -13.94
CA GLN A 14 -16.56 26.63 -12.67
C GLN A 14 -15.61 26.90 -11.50
N PRO A 15 -16.05 27.61 -10.45
CA PRO A 15 -15.26 27.85 -9.27
C PRO A 15 -15.15 26.57 -8.44
N ILE A 16 -13.94 26.16 -8.10
CA ILE A 16 -13.74 25.11 -7.08
C ILE A 16 -14.01 25.72 -5.70
N PRO A 17 -14.79 25.04 -4.84
CA PRO A 17 -15.03 25.48 -3.47
C PRO A 17 -13.73 25.65 -2.66
N HIS A 18 -13.75 26.49 -1.64
CA HIS A 18 -12.63 26.64 -0.73
C HIS A 18 -12.41 25.36 0.09
N PHE A 19 -11.16 25.07 0.40
CA PHE A 19 -10.81 23.95 1.26
C PHE A 19 -11.04 24.32 2.73
N ASP A 20 -11.78 23.50 3.44
CA ASP A 20 -11.98 23.67 4.87
C ASP A 20 -10.73 23.23 5.68
N LYS A 21 -10.72 23.45 6.97
CA LYS A 21 -9.63 23.09 7.86
C LYS A 21 -9.38 21.57 7.89
N SER A 22 -10.43 20.77 7.76
CA SER A 22 -10.35 19.31 7.78
C SER A 22 -9.65 18.77 6.54
N ALA A 23 -9.98 19.32 5.36
CA ALA A 23 -9.33 18.99 4.09
C ALA A 23 -7.84 19.35 4.11
N ILE A 24 -7.48 20.54 4.60
CA ILE A 24 -6.08 20.96 4.70
C ILE A 24 -5.30 20.00 5.62
N GLY A 25 -5.88 19.63 6.77
CA GLY A 25 -5.27 18.65 7.67
C GLY A 25 -5.03 17.29 7.03
N THR A 26 -5.96 16.85 6.17
CA THR A 26 -5.84 15.58 5.45
C THR A 26 -4.80 15.66 4.34
N ILE A 27 -4.72 16.76 3.60
CA ILE A 27 -3.67 17.00 2.60
C ILE A 27 -2.28 17.02 3.25
N LEU A 28 -2.13 17.64 4.42
CA LEU A 28 -0.86 17.63 5.16
C LEU A 28 -0.46 16.22 5.59
N ARG A 29 -1.39 15.43 6.14
CA ARG A 29 -1.13 14.02 6.50
C ARG A 29 -0.73 13.20 5.27
N GLU A 30 -1.39 13.39 4.14
CA GLU A 30 -1.03 12.71 2.90
C GLU A 30 0.36 13.13 2.41
N SER A 31 0.71 14.40 2.52
CA SER A 31 2.04 14.90 2.20
C SER A 31 3.14 14.30 3.09
N GLN A 32 2.85 14.13 4.39
CA GLN A 32 3.76 13.44 5.33
C GLN A 32 3.91 11.96 5.01
N ARG A 33 2.78 11.27 4.69
CA ARG A 33 2.79 9.86 4.29
C ARG A 33 3.68 9.64 3.06
N ARG A 34 3.54 10.50 2.03
CA ARG A 34 4.36 10.43 0.81
C ARG A 34 5.82 10.79 1.01
N ALA A 35 6.14 11.56 2.03
CA ALA A 35 7.53 11.88 2.38
C ALA A 35 8.28 10.67 2.95
N GLY A 36 7.58 9.67 3.52
CA GLY A 36 8.15 8.47 4.12
C GLY A 36 9.06 8.74 5.34
N ARG A 37 9.09 9.98 5.84
CA ARG A 37 9.93 10.41 6.97
C ARG A 37 9.13 11.25 7.95
N ARG A 38 9.25 10.92 9.24
CA ARG A 38 8.57 11.65 10.32
C ARG A 38 8.95 13.14 10.30
N GLY A 39 7.92 13.99 10.38
CA GLY A 39 8.08 15.44 10.42
C GLY A 39 8.53 16.10 9.11
N LYS A 40 8.50 15.37 7.99
CA LYS A 40 8.80 15.92 6.67
C LYS A 40 7.56 15.91 5.77
N LEU A 41 7.55 16.79 4.79
CA LEU A 41 6.53 16.85 3.73
C LEU A 41 7.16 16.44 2.41
N THR A 42 6.35 15.87 1.54
CA THR A 42 6.81 15.49 0.19
C THR A 42 7.14 16.71 -0.66
N LEU A 43 8.20 16.61 -1.45
CA LEU A 43 8.52 17.57 -2.51
C LEU A 43 7.91 17.19 -3.86
N ARG A 44 7.18 16.08 -3.96
CA ARG A 44 6.45 15.66 -5.16
C ARG A 44 5.18 16.49 -5.32
N LEU A 45 5.34 17.79 -5.54
CA LEU A 45 4.24 18.75 -5.58
C LEU A 45 3.27 18.52 -6.73
N ARG A 46 3.72 17.94 -7.85
CA ARG A 46 2.85 17.60 -8.98
C ARG A 46 1.80 16.56 -8.59
N GLU A 47 2.20 15.50 -7.91
CA GLU A 47 1.32 14.42 -7.44
C GLU A 47 0.34 14.92 -6.38
N LEU A 48 0.85 15.71 -5.42
CA LEU A 48 0.00 16.32 -4.40
C LEU A 48 -0.99 17.31 -5.02
N GLY A 49 -0.57 18.08 -6.03
CA GLY A 49 -1.44 18.97 -6.80
C GLY A 49 -2.52 18.22 -7.57
N GLY A 50 -2.22 17.03 -8.09
CA GLY A 50 -3.19 16.12 -8.71
C GLY A 50 -4.30 15.72 -7.73
N LEU A 51 -3.92 15.28 -6.53
CA LEU A 51 -4.86 14.96 -5.45
C LEU A 51 -5.77 16.14 -5.09
N VAL A 52 -5.19 17.34 -4.95
CA VAL A 52 -5.93 18.57 -4.63
C VAL A 52 -6.95 18.92 -5.74
N ARG A 53 -6.58 18.74 -7.01
CA ARG A 53 -7.49 18.99 -8.14
C ARG A 53 -8.66 18.03 -8.13
N VAL A 54 -8.41 16.73 -7.99
CA VAL A 54 -9.47 15.71 -7.96
C VAL A 54 -10.40 15.92 -6.77
N ALA A 55 -9.87 16.26 -5.58
CA ALA A 55 -10.71 16.58 -4.42
C ALA A 55 -11.60 17.82 -4.67
N GLY A 56 -11.07 18.80 -5.37
CA GLY A 56 -11.86 19.96 -5.81
C GLY A 56 -12.95 19.60 -6.80
N ASP A 57 -12.69 18.69 -7.74
CA ASP A 57 -13.67 18.22 -8.72
C ASP A 57 -14.81 17.47 -8.07
N LEU A 58 -14.49 16.56 -7.14
CA LEU A 58 -15.49 15.83 -6.36
C LEU A 58 -16.41 16.78 -5.59
N ALA A 59 -15.85 17.81 -4.96
CA ALA A 59 -16.66 18.80 -4.24
C ALA A 59 -17.57 19.63 -5.16
N VAL A 60 -17.16 19.88 -6.40
CA VAL A 60 -18.02 20.52 -7.42
C VAL A 60 -19.12 19.57 -7.86
N GLU A 61 -18.80 18.31 -8.10
CA GLU A 61 -19.75 17.27 -8.51
C GLU A 61 -20.85 17.04 -7.44
N ASP A 62 -20.45 17.01 -6.18
CA ASP A 62 -21.38 16.89 -5.02
C ASP A 62 -22.18 18.17 -4.76
N GLY A 63 -21.89 19.29 -5.42
CA GLY A 63 -22.47 20.58 -5.11
C GLY A 63 -22.08 21.11 -3.72
N SER A 64 -20.98 20.64 -3.16
CA SER A 64 -20.54 20.97 -1.80
C SER A 64 -20.03 22.39 -1.69
N LYS A 65 -20.39 23.07 -0.59
CA LYS A 65 -19.97 24.44 -0.29
C LYS A 65 -18.46 24.59 -0.01
N PHE A 66 -17.86 23.51 0.49
CA PHE A 66 -16.43 23.42 0.82
C PHE A 66 -15.87 22.07 0.40
N VAL A 67 -14.57 22.04 0.06
CA VAL A 67 -13.82 20.79 -0.06
C VAL A 67 -13.50 20.29 1.35
N THR A 68 -13.98 19.11 1.70
CA THR A 68 -13.85 18.51 3.03
C THR A 68 -12.75 17.44 3.06
N SER A 69 -12.46 16.92 4.26
CA SER A 69 -11.58 15.76 4.44
C SER A 69 -12.03 14.55 3.63
N GLN A 70 -13.35 14.32 3.50
CA GLN A 70 -13.88 13.16 2.76
C GLN A 70 -13.51 13.26 1.27
N HIS A 71 -13.71 14.43 0.64
CA HIS A 71 -13.32 14.64 -0.76
C HIS A 71 -11.83 14.35 -1.00
N VAL A 72 -10.95 14.69 -0.03
CA VAL A 72 -9.51 14.39 -0.15
C VAL A 72 -9.23 12.90 -0.03
N LEU A 73 -9.95 12.19 0.84
CA LEU A 73 -9.81 10.73 0.98
C LEU A 73 -10.31 9.99 -0.27
N ASP A 74 -11.44 10.41 -0.83
CA ASP A 74 -12.00 9.83 -2.05
C ASP A 74 -11.11 10.13 -3.26
N ALA A 75 -10.61 11.35 -3.36
CA ALA A 75 -9.64 11.73 -4.38
C ALA A 75 -8.37 10.88 -4.33
N ARG A 76 -7.90 10.49 -3.14
CA ARG A 76 -6.76 9.58 -2.99
C ARG A 76 -7.02 8.21 -3.60
N ASN A 77 -8.24 7.70 -3.47
CA ASN A 77 -8.64 6.41 -4.02
C ASN A 77 -8.77 6.45 -5.55
N ILE A 78 -9.22 7.58 -6.11
CA ILE A 78 -9.38 7.79 -7.55
C ILE A 78 -8.02 8.10 -8.21
N ALA A 79 -7.23 8.97 -7.61
CA ALA A 79 -5.92 9.41 -8.12
C ALA A 79 -4.78 8.51 -7.66
N LYS A 80 -4.98 7.18 -7.68
CA LYS A 80 -3.92 6.22 -7.36
C LYS A 80 -2.80 6.27 -8.40
N PRO A 81 -1.52 6.25 -7.98
CA PRO A 81 -0.40 6.09 -8.90
C PRO A 81 -0.51 4.74 -9.65
N LEU A 82 0.11 4.66 -10.82
CA LEU A 82 0.03 3.47 -11.69
C LEU A 82 0.50 2.20 -10.95
N GLU A 83 1.56 2.32 -10.17
CA GLU A 83 2.13 1.24 -9.36
C GLU A 83 1.09 0.64 -8.40
N GLN A 84 0.31 1.51 -7.75
CA GLN A 84 -0.76 1.08 -6.86
C GLN A 84 -1.89 0.39 -7.62
N GLN A 85 -2.25 0.89 -8.80
CA GLN A 85 -3.28 0.26 -9.65
C GLN A 85 -2.84 -1.12 -10.12
N VAL A 86 -1.58 -1.30 -10.46
CA VAL A 86 -1.02 -2.62 -10.84
C VAL A 86 -1.04 -3.57 -9.66
N ALA A 87 -0.66 -3.12 -8.47
CA ALA A 87 -0.68 -3.93 -7.26
C ALA A 87 -2.12 -4.34 -6.87
N ASP A 88 -3.07 -3.42 -6.93
CA ASP A 88 -4.49 -3.71 -6.66
C ASP A 88 -5.01 -4.79 -7.63
N ARG A 89 -4.72 -4.69 -8.93
CA ARG A 89 -5.10 -5.72 -9.91
C ARG A 89 -4.43 -7.07 -9.67
N MET A 90 -3.18 -7.08 -9.21
CA MET A 90 -2.51 -8.33 -8.84
C MET A 90 -3.18 -9.00 -7.64
N ILE A 91 -3.63 -8.22 -6.66
CA ILE A 91 -4.36 -8.72 -5.49
C ILE A 91 -5.72 -9.28 -5.92
N GLU A 92 -6.49 -8.53 -6.72
CA GLU A 92 -7.78 -8.98 -7.26
C GLU A 92 -7.65 -10.33 -7.98
N ARG A 93 -6.70 -10.46 -8.91
CA ARG A 93 -6.46 -11.73 -9.62
C ARG A 93 -6.11 -12.88 -8.68
N ARG A 94 -5.35 -12.62 -7.60
CA ARG A 94 -5.01 -13.66 -6.62
C ARG A 94 -6.20 -14.07 -5.76
N LEU A 95 -7.11 -13.14 -5.49
CA LEU A 95 -8.38 -13.45 -4.83
C LEU A 95 -9.28 -14.30 -5.73
N ASP A 96 -9.42 -13.94 -7.01
CA ASP A 96 -10.23 -14.68 -7.99
C ASP A 96 -9.77 -16.14 -8.14
N TYR A 97 -8.46 -16.39 -8.11
CA TYR A 97 -7.89 -17.74 -8.14
C TYR A 97 -7.79 -18.40 -6.75
N SER A 98 -8.39 -17.84 -5.69
CA SER A 98 -8.32 -18.35 -4.32
C SER A 98 -6.89 -18.57 -3.81
N LEU A 99 -5.93 -17.83 -4.35
CA LEU A 99 -4.53 -17.88 -3.92
C LEU A 99 -4.32 -17.15 -2.58
N ILE A 100 -5.20 -16.20 -2.25
CA ILE A 100 -5.22 -15.48 -0.99
C ILE A 100 -6.49 -15.89 -0.25
N VAL A 101 -6.35 -16.26 1.02
CA VAL A 101 -7.48 -16.61 1.90
C VAL A 101 -7.63 -15.48 2.90
N ASN A 102 -8.72 -14.74 2.84
CA ASN A 102 -9.03 -13.61 3.71
C ASN A 102 -9.99 -13.95 4.85
N GLU A 103 -10.57 -15.15 4.83
CA GLU A 103 -11.49 -15.64 5.86
C GLU A 103 -11.11 -17.05 6.31
N GLY A 104 -11.37 -17.34 7.60
CA GLY A 104 -11.10 -18.65 8.20
C GLY A 104 -9.65 -18.87 8.59
N VAL A 105 -9.34 -20.10 8.98
CA VAL A 105 -8.00 -20.55 9.43
C VAL A 105 -7.59 -21.78 8.62
N ARG A 106 -6.35 -21.79 8.13
CA ARG A 106 -5.77 -22.94 7.44
C ARG A 106 -4.39 -23.24 7.98
N VAL A 107 -4.20 -24.47 8.47
CA VAL A 107 -2.90 -24.93 8.96
C VAL A 107 -1.90 -25.00 7.81
N GLY A 108 -0.70 -24.49 8.05
CA GLY A 108 0.36 -24.50 7.04
C GLY A 108 0.25 -23.39 5.99
N ARG A 109 -0.67 -22.43 6.17
CA ARG A 109 -0.81 -21.32 5.23
C ARG A 109 -1.03 -19.99 5.95
N VAL A 110 -0.35 -18.95 5.48
CA VAL A 110 -0.50 -17.57 5.97
C VAL A 110 -0.32 -16.58 4.82
N ASN A 111 -1.00 -15.45 4.90
CA ASN A 111 -0.79 -14.35 3.97
C ASN A 111 0.40 -13.51 4.45
N GLY A 112 1.48 -13.54 3.69
CA GLY A 112 2.63 -12.67 3.87
C GLY A 112 2.38 -11.32 3.22
N LEU A 113 2.89 -10.25 3.86
CA LEU A 113 2.84 -8.90 3.32
C LEU A 113 4.24 -8.48 2.89
N ALA A 114 4.36 -7.99 1.67
CA ALA A 114 5.61 -7.43 1.15
C ALA A 114 5.38 -6.00 0.66
N VAL A 115 6.42 -5.18 0.76
CA VAL A 115 6.42 -3.81 0.23
C VAL A 115 7.30 -3.78 -1.01
N LEU A 116 6.72 -3.33 -2.11
CA LEU A 116 7.45 -2.98 -3.32
C LEU A 116 7.78 -1.50 -3.26
N GLY A 117 9.03 -1.14 -3.43
CA GLY A 117 9.51 0.24 -3.31
C GLY A 117 10.53 0.61 -4.37
N ALA A 118 11.32 1.64 -4.10
CA ALA A 118 12.31 2.20 -5.01
C ALA A 118 13.31 1.17 -5.54
N ASP A 119 13.66 0.16 -4.74
CA ASP A 119 14.56 -0.93 -5.14
C ASP A 119 13.98 -1.82 -6.26
N SER A 120 12.65 -1.77 -6.45
CA SER A 120 11.93 -2.46 -7.52
C SER A 120 11.71 -1.57 -8.77
N GLY A 121 12.37 -0.42 -8.85
CA GLY A 121 12.22 0.56 -9.94
C GLY A 121 10.89 1.33 -9.89
N MET A 122 10.17 1.27 -8.80
CA MET A 122 8.89 1.98 -8.62
C MET A 122 9.11 3.39 -8.06
N SER A 123 8.30 4.33 -8.52
CA SER A 123 8.35 5.73 -8.05
C SER A 123 7.66 5.93 -6.71
N ASP A 124 6.80 5.01 -6.28
CA ASP A 124 6.09 5.04 -5.00
C ASP A 124 6.07 3.64 -4.37
N TYR A 125 5.82 3.56 -3.06
CA TYR A 125 5.69 2.30 -2.34
C TYR A 125 4.31 1.69 -2.58
N SER A 126 4.29 0.37 -2.85
CA SER A 126 3.06 -0.40 -2.97
C SER A 126 3.13 -1.66 -2.11
N GLY A 127 2.01 -2.07 -1.55
CA GLY A 127 1.89 -3.33 -0.82
C GLY A 127 1.47 -4.47 -1.73
N ILE A 128 2.03 -5.66 -1.49
CA ILE A 128 1.61 -6.89 -2.15
C ILE A 128 1.35 -7.97 -1.11
N VAL A 129 0.30 -8.77 -1.33
CA VAL A 129 0.00 -9.95 -0.51
C VAL A 129 0.53 -11.19 -1.22
N LEU A 130 1.29 -12.00 -0.49
CA LEU A 130 1.89 -13.24 -0.99
C LEU A 130 1.42 -14.42 -0.12
N PRO A 131 0.89 -15.51 -0.69
CA PRO A 131 0.62 -16.71 0.08
C PRO A 131 1.96 -17.35 0.49
N VAL A 132 2.09 -17.68 1.76
CA VAL A 132 3.20 -18.46 2.31
C VAL A 132 2.62 -19.81 2.74
N GLU A 133 3.15 -20.89 2.18
CA GLU A 133 2.69 -22.24 2.47
C GLU A 133 3.82 -23.07 3.06
N ALA A 134 3.50 -23.85 4.08
CA ALA A 134 4.41 -24.78 4.72
C ALA A 134 3.85 -26.20 4.62
N LEU A 135 4.67 -27.09 4.11
CA LEU A 135 4.37 -28.52 3.98
C LEU A 135 5.37 -29.33 4.80
N VAL A 136 4.87 -30.30 5.52
CA VAL A 136 5.72 -31.27 6.23
C VAL A 136 5.76 -32.56 5.41
N THR A 137 6.97 -32.96 5.04
CA THR A 137 7.22 -34.20 4.30
C THR A 137 8.18 -35.10 5.08
N PRO A 138 8.15 -36.43 4.89
CA PRO A 138 9.14 -37.32 5.46
C PRO A 138 10.56 -36.91 5.07
N SER A 139 11.47 -36.88 6.03
CA SER A 139 12.89 -36.57 5.80
C SER A 139 13.75 -37.82 6.05
N HIS A 140 14.76 -38.02 5.21
CA HIS A 140 15.77 -39.05 5.40
C HIS A 140 16.87 -38.65 6.40
N LYS A 141 16.95 -37.33 6.74
CA LYS A 141 17.95 -36.83 7.70
C LYS A 141 17.37 -36.77 9.12
N LYS A 142 18.13 -37.27 10.09
CA LYS A 142 17.81 -37.06 11.51
C LYS A 142 17.85 -35.58 11.83
N GLY A 143 16.80 -35.02 12.43
CA GLY A 143 16.68 -33.59 12.78
C GLY A 143 15.92 -32.73 11.76
N GLY A 144 15.49 -33.30 10.64
CA GLY A 144 14.74 -32.59 9.61
C GLY A 144 15.58 -31.56 8.83
N GLU A 145 15.05 -31.08 7.75
CA GLU A 145 15.65 -30.04 6.93
C GLU A 145 14.56 -29.10 6.45
N ILE A 146 14.85 -27.80 6.38
CA ILE A 146 13.91 -26.80 5.92
C ILE A 146 14.35 -26.32 4.54
N PHE A 147 13.48 -26.50 3.56
CA PHE A 147 13.68 -25.99 2.21
C PHE A 147 12.74 -24.82 1.96
N ALA A 148 13.30 -23.65 1.67
CA ALA A 148 12.54 -22.49 1.28
C ALA A 148 12.65 -22.31 -0.25
N THR A 149 11.51 -22.32 -0.94
CA THR A 149 11.40 -22.20 -2.40
C THR A 149 10.61 -20.94 -2.79
N GLY A 150 10.52 -20.64 -4.09
CA GLY A 150 9.71 -19.53 -4.59
C GLY A 150 10.50 -18.28 -5.01
N GLY A 151 11.76 -18.43 -5.41
CA GLY A 151 12.57 -17.30 -5.88
C GLY A 151 12.94 -16.30 -4.77
N LEU A 152 13.08 -16.80 -3.55
CA LEU A 152 13.42 -15.98 -2.38
C LEU A 152 14.81 -15.36 -2.51
N SER A 153 14.93 -14.07 -2.14
CA SER A 153 16.23 -13.41 -1.97
C SER A 153 17.04 -14.07 -0.84
N GLU A 154 18.34 -13.84 -0.81
CA GLU A 154 19.23 -14.36 0.24
C GLU A 154 18.74 -13.92 1.64
N ILE A 155 18.34 -12.66 1.80
CA ILE A 155 17.81 -12.12 3.06
C ILE A 155 16.56 -12.90 3.53
N ALA A 156 15.69 -13.28 2.60
CA ALA A 156 14.50 -14.04 2.94
C ALA A 156 14.84 -15.48 3.37
N LYS A 157 15.82 -16.12 2.72
CA LYS A 157 16.33 -17.45 3.12
C LYS A 157 16.98 -17.43 4.50
N GLU A 158 17.80 -16.43 4.78
CA GLU A 158 18.38 -16.21 6.11
C GLU A 158 17.30 -16.01 7.17
N SER A 159 16.24 -15.25 6.85
CA SER A 159 15.11 -15.05 7.74
C SER A 159 14.42 -16.35 8.09
N VAL A 160 14.19 -17.26 7.13
CA VAL A 160 13.61 -18.59 7.37
C VAL A 160 14.51 -19.41 8.31
N THR A 161 15.83 -19.38 8.08
CA THR A 161 16.80 -20.10 8.93
C THR A 161 16.77 -19.58 10.37
N ASN A 162 16.80 -18.26 10.55
CA ASN A 162 16.76 -17.62 11.86
C ASN A 162 15.46 -17.94 12.61
N VAL A 163 14.31 -17.84 11.94
CA VAL A 163 13.00 -18.15 12.53
C VAL A 163 12.95 -19.62 12.95
N SER A 164 13.48 -20.55 12.15
CA SER A 164 13.53 -21.96 12.48
C SER A 164 14.35 -22.24 13.74
N ALA A 165 15.49 -21.57 13.91
CA ALA A 165 16.31 -21.66 15.10
C ALA A 165 15.57 -21.13 16.36
N VAL A 166 14.85 -20.03 16.22
CA VAL A 166 14.04 -19.47 17.31
C VAL A 166 12.92 -20.42 17.72
N ILE A 167 12.22 -21.01 16.74
CA ILE A 167 11.13 -21.97 17.01
C ILE A 167 11.68 -23.21 17.72
N LYS A 168 12.80 -23.78 17.27
CA LYS A 168 13.46 -24.91 17.94
C LYS A 168 13.77 -24.58 19.40
N LYS A 169 14.35 -23.41 19.66
CA LYS A 169 14.63 -22.93 21.02
C LYS A 169 13.38 -22.82 21.88
N LEU A 170 12.28 -22.31 21.32
CA LEU A 170 11.01 -22.13 22.06
C LEU A 170 10.28 -23.45 22.31
N THR A 171 10.38 -24.41 21.41
CA THR A 171 9.70 -25.72 21.52
C THR A 171 10.49 -26.74 22.28
N GLY A 172 11.75 -26.47 22.65
CA GLY A 172 12.63 -27.42 23.34
C GLY A 172 12.89 -28.71 22.57
N LYS A 173 12.71 -28.71 21.25
CA LYS A 173 13.00 -29.85 20.37
C LYS A 173 14.25 -29.53 19.58
N ASP A 174 15.33 -30.25 19.87
CA ASP A 174 16.55 -30.26 19.05
C ASP A 174 16.34 -30.98 17.71
#